data_52db2cd513530a9dd8eeeac225b4e6e9
#
_entry.id   52db2cd513530a9dd8eeeac225b4e6e9
#
_cell.length_a   1.000
_cell.length_b   1.000
_cell.length_c   1.000
_cell.angle_alpha   90.00
_cell.angle_beta   90.00
_cell.angle_gamma   90.00
#
_symmetry.space_group_name_H-M   'P 1'
#
loop_
_entity.id
_entity.type
_entity.pdbx_description
1 polymer ?
#
loop_
_entity_poly.entity_id
_entity_poly.type
_entity_poly.pdbx_seq_one_letter_code
_entity_poly.pdbx_strand_id
1 'polypeptide(L)'
;PSCSVGCGLNIVSKDGAVVGTYPYKRHPINEGKNCLNGRNSILQFDNQIEKPSMVKNGELEESDNESVLKIIKDQLASIDASELAIICSGNSTNEELDKIKEFADGFGCEKIGFYGYNFPNFSADVASYDDIAGASTILAIGDIYRENPLLARRIVLSKENGACLINLDDVEKSITSLNADEFIQFDGHLDDKIDAIKDKLDENSIIIANKICCKDDFALLESLSADTGAKLLPVFNAPNMKGAMNRFDSWDAEEVKNFIDDSKVLIVVKDNPLMYLSKEDIKGKGFIVDISNEDNAFAKISDVVLPGKSWAEKAGTFTNCEGLEQCFEVSAEIENDNLSEMEIFDELA
;
A
#
# COMPACT_ATOMS: atom_id res chain seq x y z
N PRO A 1 -7.59 -3.82 5.69
CA PRO A 1 -7.35 -2.40 5.36
C PRO A 1 -6.98 -2.26 3.89
N SER A 2 -7.44 -1.19 3.21
CA SER A 2 -7.32 -1.07 1.75
C SER A 2 -6.82 0.29 1.26
N CYS A 3 -6.66 1.27 2.13
CA CYS A 3 -6.12 2.58 1.75
C CYS A 3 -5.48 3.30 2.95
N SER A 4 -4.68 4.33 2.64
CA SER A 4 -3.89 5.10 3.61
C SER A 4 -4.67 6.17 4.39
N VAL A 5 -5.99 6.27 4.25
CA VAL A 5 -6.81 7.26 4.98
C VAL A 5 -6.75 7.03 6.50
N GLY A 6 -6.51 5.80 6.96
CA GLY A 6 -6.32 5.52 8.38
C GLY A 6 -7.61 5.45 9.20
N CYS A 7 -8.70 4.94 8.63
CA CYS A 7 -9.96 4.77 9.33
C CYS A 7 -9.88 3.75 10.47
N GLY A 8 -10.43 4.07 11.64
CA GLY A 8 -10.56 3.14 12.75
C GLY A 8 -11.78 2.23 12.61
N LEU A 9 -11.55 0.93 12.69
CA LEU A 9 -12.56 -0.12 12.62
C LEU A 9 -12.53 -0.97 13.89
N ASN A 10 -13.70 -1.42 14.33
CA ASN A 10 -13.81 -2.51 15.28
C ASN A 10 -14.06 -3.81 14.50
N ILE A 11 -13.36 -4.84 14.88
CA ILE A 11 -13.49 -6.17 14.31
C ILE A 11 -14.37 -6.99 15.25
N VAL A 12 -15.28 -7.78 14.70
CA VAL A 12 -16.10 -8.73 15.42
C VAL A 12 -15.59 -10.12 15.09
N SER A 13 -15.08 -10.82 16.10
CA SER A 13 -14.70 -12.23 16.00
C SER A 13 -15.66 -13.09 16.81
N LYS A 14 -15.88 -14.31 16.36
CA LYS A 14 -16.67 -15.34 17.04
C LYS A 14 -16.06 -16.70 16.74
N ASP A 15 -15.82 -17.47 17.79
CA ASP A 15 -15.28 -18.85 17.69
C ASP A 15 -14.01 -18.92 16.79
N GLY A 16 -13.08 -17.94 16.93
CA GLY A 16 -11.86 -17.87 16.13
C GLY A 16 -12.00 -17.26 14.73
N ALA A 17 -13.23 -17.01 14.26
CA ALA A 17 -13.47 -16.44 12.93
C ALA A 17 -13.80 -14.95 13.00
N VAL A 18 -13.32 -14.16 12.02
CA VAL A 18 -13.75 -12.78 11.83
C VAL A 18 -15.10 -12.79 11.11
N VAL A 19 -16.14 -12.26 11.77
CA VAL A 19 -17.53 -12.34 11.27
C VAL A 19 -18.12 -10.97 10.90
N GLY A 20 -17.42 -9.88 11.17
CA GLY A 20 -17.91 -8.56 10.81
C GLY A 20 -16.96 -7.42 11.18
N THR A 21 -17.24 -6.26 10.61
CA THR A 21 -16.60 -4.99 10.95
C THR A 21 -17.64 -3.91 11.17
N TYR A 22 -17.35 -2.97 12.06
CA TYR A 22 -18.12 -1.75 12.20
C TYR A 22 -17.20 -0.55 12.54
N PRO A 23 -17.60 0.68 12.21
CA PRO A 23 -16.73 1.85 12.44
C PRO A 23 -16.52 2.09 13.92
N TYR A 24 -15.29 2.44 14.31
CA TYR A 24 -15.03 2.92 15.66
C TYR A 24 -15.62 4.33 15.81
N LYS A 25 -16.65 4.46 16.66
CA LYS A 25 -17.50 5.67 16.76
C LYS A 25 -16.73 6.94 17.14
N ARG A 26 -15.67 6.81 17.94
CA ARG A 26 -14.89 7.94 18.47
C ARG A 26 -13.59 8.17 17.73
N HIS A 27 -13.36 7.45 16.63
CA HIS A 27 -12.13 7.60 15.87
C HIS A 27 -12.10 8.98 15.18
N PRO A 28 -11.01 9.77 15.33
CA PRO A 28 -10.98 11.16 14.86
C PRO A 28 -11.00 11.27 13.34
N ILE A 29 -10.49 10.27 12.61
CA ILE A 29 -10.40 10.30 11.16
C ILE A 29 -11.74 9.99 10.50
N ASN A 30 -12.38 8.88 10.84
CA ASN A 30 -13.62 8.45 10.19
C ASN A 30 -14.89 8.77 10.97
N GLU A 31 -14.80 9.33 12.17
CA GLU A 31 -15.93 9.87 12.95
C GLU A 31 -17.13 8.92 13.04
N GLY A 32 -16.87 7.65 13.27
CA GLY A 32 -17.89 6.62 13.34
C GLY A 32 -18.54 6.23 12.01
N LYS A 33 -17.90 6.51 10.89
CA LYS A 33 -18.35 6.12 9.55
C LYS A 33 -17.46 5.03 8.95
N ASN A 34 -17.98 4.29 8.00
CA ASN A 34 -17.27 3.23 7.31
C ASN A 34 -17.61 3.23 5.82
N CYS A 35 -16.62 3.10 4.96
CA CYS A 35 -16.83 2.91 3.53
C CYS A 35 -17.12 1.44 3.19
N LEU A 36 -17.47 1.17 1.94
CA LEU A 36 -17.74 -0.20 1.47
C LEU A 36 -16.51 -1.09 1.61
N ASN A 37 -15.33 -0.60 1.24
CA ASN A 37 -14.07 -1.34 1.35
C ASN A 37 -13.75 -1.71 2.80
N GLY A 38 -13.94 -0.76 3.74
CA GLY A 38 -13.76 -1.01 5.17
C GLY A 38 -14.74 -2.06 5.72
N ARG A 39 -16.00 -2.09 5.22
CA ARG A 39 -16.98 -3.14 5.60
C ARG A 39 -16.59 -4.50 5.03
N ASN A 40 -16.15 -4.52 3.78
CA ASN A 40 -15.83 -5.72 3.04
C ASN A 40 -14.42 -6.25 3.35
N SER A 41 -13.66 -5.59 4.23
CA SER A 41 -12.32 -6.09 4.63
C SER A 41 -12.36 -7.51 5.22
N ILE A 42 -13.51 -7.94 5.75
CA ILE A 42 -13.72 -9.32 6.20
C ILE A 42 -13.62 -10.36 5.08
N LEU A 43 -13.90 -9.98 3.83
CA LEU A 43 -13.80 -10.89 2.68
C LEU A 43 -12.37 -11.34 2.39
N GLN A 44 -11.37 -10.64 2.96
CA GLN A 44 -9.98 -11.07 2.89
C GLN A 44 -9.72 -12.38 3.66
N PHE A 45 -10.66 -12.80 4.53
CA PHE A 45 -10.56 -14.08 5.26
C PHE A 45 -11.19 -15.26 4.53
N ASP A 46 -11.90 -15.02 3.42
CA ASP A 46 -12.61 -16.09 2.69
C ASP A 46 -11.69 -16.98 1.83
N ASN A 47 -10.53 -16.43 1.42
CA ASN A 47 -9.58 -17.10 0.51
C ASN A 47 -8.14 -16.95 1.02
N GLN A 48 -7.89 -17.39 2.24
CA GLN A 48 -6.54 -17.34 2.81
C GLN A 48 -5.81 -18.67 2.56
N ILE A 49 -4.50 -18.55 2.32
CA ILE A 49 -3.60 -19.70 2.39
C ILE A 49 -3.36 -19.98 3.88
N GLU A 50 -3.75 -21.18 4.30
CA GLU A 50 -3.68 -21.58 5.71
C GLU A 50 -2.41 -22.36 6.04
N LYS A 51 -1.73 -22.91 5.04
CA LYS A 51 -0.53 -23.74 5.22
C LYS A 51 0.59 -23.35 4.29
N PRO A 52 1.84 -23.46 4.78
CA PRO A 52 3.01 -23.33 3.93
C PRO A 52 2.96 -24.29 2.76
N SER A 53 3.53 -23.89 1.64
CA SER A 53 3.58 -24.71 0.43
C SER A 53 4.92 -24.56 -0.27
N MET A 54 5.38 -25.60 -0.97
CA MET A 54 6.60 -25.57 -1.77
C MET A 54 6.41 -26.35 -3.06
N VAL A 55 7.14 -25.99 -4.10
CA VAL A 55 7.12 -26.74 -5.35
C VAL A 55 7.81 -28.09 -5.18
N LYS A 56 7.05 -29.16 -5.46
CA LYS A 56 7.54 -30.54 -5.58
C LYS A 56 7.11 -31.12 -6.92
N ASN A 57 8.05 -31.70 -7.67
CA ASN A 57 7.77 -32.25 -9.00
C ASN A 57 7.11 -31.28 -9.99
N GLY A 58 7.28 -29.96 -9.82
CA GLY A 58 6.72 -28.91 -10.67
C GLY A 58 5.33 -28.43 -10.28
N GLU A 59 4.77 -28.93 -9.17
CA GLU A 59 3.49 -28.49 -8.61
C GLU A 59 3.68 -27.97 -7.17
N LEU A 60 2.88 -26.99 -6.78
CA LEU A 60 2.89 -26.42 -5.43
C LEU A 60 2.12 -27.37 -4.50
N GLU A 61 2.80 -27.95 -3.53
CA GLU A 61 2.24 -28.90 -2.56
C GLU A 61 2.32 -28.35 -1.13
N GLU A 62 1.30 -28.64 -0.31
CA GLU A 62 1.33 -28.29 1.12
C GLU A 62 2.55 -28.85 1.84
N SER A 63 3.05 -28.10 2.81
CA SER A 63 4.22 -28.42 3.61
C SER A 63 4.06 -27.89 5.04
N ASP A 64 5.13 -27.90 5.81
CA ASP A 64 5.21 -27.31 7.14
C ASP A 64 6.22 -26.14 7.17
N ASN A 65 6.13 -25.31 8.21
CA ASN A 65 6.98 -24.12 8.37
C ASN A 65 8.47 -24.49 8.41
N GLU A 66 8.86 -25.56 9.13
CA GLU A 66 10.25 -25.99 9.28
C GLU A 66 10.86 -26.36 7.92
N SER A 67 10.14 -27.13 7.13
CA SER A 67 10.59 -27.58 5.80
C SER A 67 10.73 -26.40 4.84
N VAL A 68 9.77 -25.47 4.82
CA VAL A 68 9.81 -24.28 3.95
C VAL A 68 10.90 -23.32 4.37
N LEU A 69 11.02 -23.01 5.66
CA LEU A 69 12.07 -22.14 6.18
C LEU A 69 13.47 -22.72 5.90
N LYS A 70 13.63 -24.04 6.03
CA LYS A 70 14.90 -24.70 5.70
C LYS A 70 15.29 -24.50 4.23
N ILE A 71 14.36 -24.68 3.30
CA ILE A 71 14.64 -24.47 1.87
C ILE A 71 15.02 -23.03 1.60
N ILE A 72 14.32 -22.05 2.20
CA ILE A 72 14.66 -20.63 2.05
C ILE A 72 16.08 -20.37 2.58
N LYS A 73 16.41 -20.86 3.78
CA LYS A 73 17.78 -20.75 4.37
C LYS A 73 18.83 -21.37 3.46
N ASP A 74 18.57 -22.55 2.90
CA ASP A 74 19.52 -23.24 1.99
C ASP A 74 19.73 -22.41 0.70
N GLN A 75 18.69 -21.77 0.16
CA GLN A 75 18.79 -20.87 -0.99
C GLN A 75 19.59 -19.60 -0.64
N LEU A 76 19.29 -18.96 0.48
CA LEU A 76 19.99 -17.76 0.95
C LEU A 76 21.47 -18.04 1.20
N ALA A 77 21.82 -19.21 1.76
CA ALA A 77 23.20 -19.62 1.99
C ALA A 77 23.99 -19.89 0.68
N SER A 78 23.30 -20.05 -0.45
CA SER A 78 23.91 -20.36 -1.75
C SER A 78 24.17 -19.15 -2.64
N ILE A 79 23.80 -17.96 -2.20
CA ILE A 79 23.89 -16.72 -2.98
C ILE A 79 24.72 -15.66 -2.28
N ASP A 80 25.21 -14.69 -3.05
CA ASP A 80 25.78 -13.46 -2.52
C ASP A 80 24.67 -12.43 -2.21
N ALA A 81 24.95 -11.50 -1.31
CA ALA A 81 23.99 -10.47 -0.90
C ALA A 81 23.42 -9.63 -2.07
N SER A 82 24.24 -9.39 -3.10
CA SER A 82 23.82 -8.68 -4.32
C SER A 82 22.85 -9.48 -5.21
N GLU A 83 22.67 -10.77 -4.94
CA GLU A 83 21.79 -11.68 -5.69
C GLU A 83 20.42 -11.88 -5.00
N LEU A 84 20.18 -11.21 -3.86
CA LEU A 84 18.90 -11.16 -3.16
C LEU A 84 18.16 -9.87 -3.51
N ALA A 85 16.86 -9.98 -3.80
CA ALA A 85 15.96 -8.84 -3.83
C ALA A 85 14.77 -9.07 -2.87
N ILE A 86 14.35 -8.01 -2.17
CA ILE A 86 13.22 -8.03 -1.24
C ILE A 86 12.22 -6.95 -1.64
N ILE A 87 11.01 -7.37 -1.98
CA ILE A 87 9.89 -6.46 -2.27
C ILE A 87 8.97 -6.45 -1.06
N CYS A 88 8.91 -5.30 -0.37
CA CYS A 88 7.99 -5.04 0.73
C CYS A 88 6.67 -4.46 0.22
N SER A 89 5.74 -4.25 1.13
CA SER A 89 4.43 -3.68 0.80
C SER A 89 3.95 -2.70 1.88
N GLY A 90 3.18 -1.71 1.47
CA GLY A 90 2.40 -0.88 2.38
C GLY A 90 1.27 -1.63 3.12
N ASN A 91 1.15 -2.94 2.97
CA ASN A 91 0.28 -3.81 3.76
C ASN A 91 0.95 -4.37 5.02
N SER A 92 2.27 -4.21 5.15
CA SER A 92 3.04 -4.57 6.35
C SER A 92 2.97 -3.47 7.41
N THR A 93 3.05 -3.84 8.69
CA THR A 93 3.14 -2.88 9.80
C THR A 93 4.50 -2.19 9.85
N ASN A 94 4.61 -1.10 10.59
CA ASN A 94 5.89 -0.43 10.80
C ASN A 94 6.92 -1.37 11.42
N GLU A 95 6.50 -2.18 12.38
CA GLU A 95 7.35 -3.14 13.08
C GLU A 95 7.84 -4.27 12.15
N GLU A 96 6.96 -4.76 11.28
CA GLU A 96 7.34 -5.75 10.25
C GLU A 96 8.33 -5.18 9.25
N LEU A 97 8.10 -3.95 8.78
CA LEU A 97 9.01 -3.27 7.87
C LEU A 97 10.39 -3.02 8.52
N ASP A 98 10.43 -2.66 9.81
CA ASP A 98 11.66 -2.51 10.57
C ASP A 98 12.40 -3.85 10.70
N LYS A 99 11.68 -4.95 10.93
CA LYS A 99 12.26 -6.30 11.02
C LYS A 99 12.81 -6.79 9.69
N ILE A 100 12.09 -6.57 8.59
CA ILE A 100 12.56 -6.89 7.24
C ILE A 100 13.84 -6.10 6.92
N LYS A 101 13.89 -4.82 7.32
CA LYS A 101 15.08 -3.98 7.15
C LYS A 101 16.27 -4.52 7.96
N GLU A 102 16.05 -4.89 9.22
CA GLU A 102 17.08 -5.51 10.06
C GLU A 102 17.66 -6.76 9.42
N PHE A 103 16.81 -7.64 8.88
CA PHE A 103 17.24 -8.83 8.15
C PHE A 103 18.07 -8.47 6.90
N ALA A 104 17.58 -7.54 6.07
CA ALA A 104 18.27 -7.11 4.86
C ALA A 104 19.66 -6.50 5.18
N ASP A 105 19.72 -5.62 6.19
CA ASP A 105 20.98 -5.01 6.66
C ASP A 105 21.96 -6.10 7.18
N GLY A 106 21.47 -7.08 7.93
CA GLY A 106 22.24 -8.21 8.44
C GLY A 106 22.76 -9.13 7.35
N PHE A 107 21.99 -9.37 6.30
CA PHE A 107 22.38 -10.15 5.13
C PHE A 107 23.31 -9.35 4.19
N GLY A 108 23.26 -8.02 4.23
CA GLY A 108 23.94 -7.10 3.32
C GLY A 108 23.20 -6.90 2.00
N CYS A 109 21.87 -7.09 1.99
CA CYS A 109 21.00 -6.88 0.82
C CYS A 109 20.72 -5.40 0.64
N GLU A 110 21.16 -4.82 -0.50
CA GLU A 110 20.88 -3.43 -0.87
C GLU A 110 19.61 -3.31 -1.75
N LYS A 111 19.15 -4.42 -2.35
CA LYS A 111 17.97 -4.45 -3.22
C LYS A 111 16.70 -4.70 -2.39
N ILE A 112 16.33 -3.73 -1.56
CA ILE A 112 15.13 -3.76 -0.72
C ILE A 112 14.31 -2.50 -0.92
N GLY A 113 13.03 -2.66 -1.23
CA GLY A 113 12.10 -1.55 -1.47
C GLY A 113 10.67 -2.03 -1.65
N PHE A 114 9.80 -1.18 -2.19
CA PHE A 114 8.39 -1.50 -2.42
C PHE A 114 7.88 -0.83 -3.69
N TYR A 115 6.84 -1.40 -4.30
CA TYR A 115 6.17 -0.76 -5.43
C TYR A 115 5.33 0.43 -4.95
N GLY A 116 5.71 1.63 -5.38
CA GLY A 116 5.16 2.90 -4.91
C GLY A 116 3.97 3.43 -5.74
N TYR A 117 3.43 2.68 -6.69
CA TYR A 117 2.37 3.15 -7.60
C TYR A 117 2.72 4.47 -8.27
N ASN A 118 3.96 4.61 -8.71
CA ASN A 118 4.59 5.80 -9.30
C ASN A 118 4.81 6.98 -8.33
N PHE A 119 4.39 6.89 -7.07
CA PHE A 119 4.73 7.89 -6.07
C PHE A 119 6.19 7.69 -5.59
N PRO A 120 7.06 8.69 -5.73
CA PRO A 120 8.40 8.63 -5.15
C PRO A 120 8.36 8.80 -3.63
N ASN A 121 9.50 8.57 -2.96
CA ASN A 121 9.65 9.08 -1.60
C ASN A 121 9.62 10.61 -1.63
N PHE A 122 8.92 11.21 -0.69
CA PHE A 122 8.83 12.67 -0.54
C PHE A 122 8.94 13.07 0.92
N SER A 123 9.53 14.25 1.14
CA SER A 123 9.81 14.81 2.47
C SER A 123 8.95 16.02 2.82
N ALA A 124 8.08 16.48 1.90
CA ALA A 124 7.25 17.65 2.13
C ALA A 124 6.23 17.42 3.25
N ASP A 125 5.94 18.47 4.01
CA ASP A 125 4.81 18.48 4.93
C ASP A 125 3.52 18.29 4.13
N VAL A 126 2.74 17.27 4.49
CA VAL A 126 1.48 16.97 3.82
C VAL A 126 0.32 17.74 4.46
N ALA A 127 -0.74 17.97 3.67
CA ALA A 127 -1.97 18.55 4.21
C ALA A 127 -2.60 17.61 5.24
N SER A 128 -3.14 18.21 6.30
CA SER A 128 -3.98 17.50 7.27
C SER A 128 -5.43 17.40 6.80
N TYR A 129 -6.22 16.52 7.40
CA TYR A 129 -7.66 16.47 7.14
C TYR A 129 -8.40 17.72 7.59
N ASP A 130 -7.87 18.45 8.55
CA ASP A 130 -8.43 19.74 9.00
C ASP A 130 -8.16 20.84 7.98
N ASP A 131 -7.03 20.80 7.25
CA ASP A 131 -6.77 21.73 6.14
C ASP A 131 -7.82 21.60 5.05
N ILE A 132 -8.31 20.39 4.75
CA ILE A 132 -9.37 20.16 3.76
C ILE A 132 -10.65 20.89 4.15
N ALA A 133 -10.99 20.91 5.46
CA ALA A 133 -12.20 21.57 5.94
C ALA A 133 -12.16 23.10 5.78
N GLY A 134 -10.96 23.70 5.75
CA GLY A 134 -10.74 25.14 5.57
C GLY A 134 -10.41 25.57 4.14
N ALA A 135 -10.33 24.63 3.20
CA ALA A 135 -9.88 24.91 1.85
C ALA A 135 -10.85 25.80 1.06
N SER A 136 -10.31 26.74 0.29
CA SER A 136 -11.05 27.53 -0.71
C SER A 136 -11.19 26.79 -2.04
N THR A 137 -10.14 26.05 -2.42
CA THR A 137 -10.08 25.24 -3.64
C THR A 137 -9.46 23.88 -3.31
N ILE A 138 -10.04 22.84 -3.87
CA ILE A 138 -9.53 21.47 -3.78
C ILE A 138 -9.28 20.96 -5.20
N LEU A 139 -8.02 20.69 -5.51
CA LEU A 139 -7.61 19.97 -6.71
C LEU A 139 -7.56 18.48 -6.39
N ALA A 140 -8.47 17.70 -6.95
CA ALA A 140 -8.49 16.25 -6.82
C ALA A 140 -7.92 15.59 -8.09
N ILE A 141 -6.85 14.82 -7.96
CA ILE A 141 -6.22 14.08 -9.06
C ILE A 141 -6.54 12.60 -8.90
N GLY A 142 -7.32 12.05 -9.84
CA GLY A 142 -7.90 10.71 -9.80
C GLY A 142 -9.31 10.67 -9.19
N ASP A 143 -9.86 9.45 -8.97
CA ASP A 143 -11.23 9.24 -8.46
C ASP A 143 -11.26 9.09 -6.93
N ILE A 144 -11.03 10.21 -6.21
CA ILE A 144 -11.01 10.27 -4.74
C ILE A 144 -12.33 9.82 -4.12
N TYR A 145 -13.47 10.13 -4.77
CA TYR A 145 -14.80 9.79 -4.24
C TYR A 145 -15.06 8.29 -4.24
N ARG A 146 -14.54 7.59 -5.23
CA ARG A 146 -14.65 6.14 -5.34
C ARG A 146 -13.66 5.41 -4.47
N GLU A 147 -12.38 5.78 -4.58
CA GLU A 147 -11.27 5.04 -3.97
C GLU A 147 -11.09 5.39 -2.47
N ASN A 148 -11.38 6.63 -2.09
CA ASN A 148 -11.18 7.15 -0.73
C ASN A 148 -12.43 7.84 -0.15
N PRO A 149 -13.58 7.13 0.00
CA PRO A 149 -14.90 7.74 0.31
C PRO A 149 -14.96 8.54 1.60
N LEU A 150 -14.14 8.22 2.62
CA LEU A 150 -14.13 8.98 3.88
C LEU A 150 -13.38 10.31 3.72
N LEU A 151 -12.39 10.37 2.82
CA LEU A 151 -11.75 11.61 2.42
C LEU A 151 -12.69 12.44 1.54
N ALA A 152 -13.35 11.78 0.57
CA ALA A 152 -14.37 12.42 -0.26
C ALA A 152 -15.48 13.09 0.58
N ARG A 153 -15.89 12.46 1.68
CA ARG A 153 -16.85 13.10 2.60
C ARG A 153 -16.34 14.44 3.15
N ARG A 154 -15.06 14.56 3.44
CA ARG A 154 -14.45 15.83 3.89
C ARG A 154 -14.47 16.87 2.78
N ILE A 155 -14.20 16.46 1.54
CA ILE A 155 -14.34 17.33 0.35
C ILE A 155 -15.78 17.82 0.18
N VAL A 156 -16.78 16.93 0.33
CA VAL A 156 -18.21 17.33 0.27
C VAL A 156 -18.53 18.39 1.31
N LEU A 157 -18.10 18.21 2.56
CA LEU A 157 -18.35 19.18 3.62
C LEU A 157 -17.64 20.52 3.35
N SER A 158 -16.44 20.49 2.78
CA SER A 158 -15.74 21.72 2.36
C SER A 158 -16.49 22.43 1.22
N LYS A 159 -17.02 21.70 0.24
CA LYS A 159 -17.88 22.25 -0.82
C LYS A 159 -19.17 22.88 -0.28
N GLU A 160 -19.81 22.24 0.70
CA GLU A 160 -20.99 22.82 1.37
C GLU A 160 -20.67 24.15 2.07
N ASN A 161 -19.39 24.36 2.46
CA ASN A 161 -18.88 25.61 3.00
C ASN A 161 -18.35 26.58 1.93
N GLY A 162 -18.48 26.26 0.65
CA GLY A 162 -18.14 27.14 -0.47
C GLY A 162 -16.82 26.84 -1.18
N ALA A 163 -16.13 25.76 -0.87
CA ALA A 163 -14.92 25.35 -1.60
C ALA A 163 -15.24 24.95 -3.04
N CYS A 164 -14.36 25.31 -3.97
CA CYS A 164 -14.39 24.86 -5.36
C CYS A 164 -13.66 23.52 -5.48
N LEU A 165 -14.28 22.52 -6.12
CA LEU A 165 -13.65 21.26 -6.46
C LEU A 165 -13.28 21.22 -7.94
N ILE A 166 -11.99 21.14 -8.22
CA ILE A 166 -11.44 20.88 -9.55
C ILE A 166 -10.98 19.42 -9.58
N ASN A 167 -11.44 18.66 -10.56
CA ASN A 167 -10.98 17.28 -10.74
C ASN A 167 -10.15 17.13 -12.01
N LEU A 168 -9.01 16.50 -11.86
CA LEU A 168 -8.11 16.08 -12.92
C LEU A 168 -8.09 14.55 -12.97
N ASP A 169 -8.63 13.95 -14.04
CA ASP A 169 -8.69 12.49 -14.19
C ASP A 169 -8.70 12.11 -15.68
N ASP A 170 -8.30 10.88 -16.00
CA ASP A 170 -8.40 10.30 -17.36
C ASP A 170 -9.83 9.82 -17.67
N VAL A 171 -10.66 9.63 -16.63
CA VAL A 171 -12.05 9.18 -16.74
C VAL A 171 -13.03 10.34 -16.60
N GLU A 172 -13.60 10.79 -17.71
CA GLU A 172 -14.57 11.91 -17.77
C GLU A 172 -15.80 11.72 -16.84
N LYS A 173 -16.20 10.47 -16.62
CA LYS A 173 -17.39 10.14 -15.81
C LYS A 173 -17.03 9.33 -14.57
N SER A 174 -15.92 9.67 -13.92
CA SER A 174 -15.62 9.16 -12.58
C SER A 174 -16.58 9.76 -11.55
N ILE A 175 -16.68 9.16 -10.36
CA ILE A 175 -17.56 9.71 -9.32
C ILE A 175 -17.07 11.10 -8.90
N THR A 176 -15.76 11.31 -8.85
CA THR A 176 -15.19 12.63 -8.50
C THR A 176 -15.48 13.64 -9.58
N SER A 177 -15.28 13.32 -10.87
CA SER A 177 -15.54 14.25 -11.98
C SER A 177 -17.00 14.70 -12.06
N LEU A 178 -17.94 13.78 -11.81
CA LEU A 178 -19.38 14.08 -11.79
C LEU A 178 -19.80 15.01 -10.64
N ASN A 179 -18.99 15.13 -9.59
CA ASN A 179 -19.24 15.99 -8.43
C ASN A 179 -18.34 17.24 -8.41
N ALA A 180 -17.40 17.36 -9.37
CA ALA A 180 -16.52 18.51 -9.49
C ALA A 180 -17.26 19.74 -10.06
N ASP A 181 -16.79 20.93 -9.67
CA ASP A 181 -17.27 22.21 -10.24
C ASP A 181 -16.55 22.45 -11.59
N GLU A 182 -15.34 21.92 -11.73
CA GLU A 182 -14.58 21.92 -12.97
C GLU A 182 -13.92 20.57 -13.17
N PHE A 183 -14.01 20.02 -14.37
CA PHE A 183 -13.32 18.81 -14.79
C PHE A 183 -12.30 19.14 -15.87
N ILE A 184 -11.07 18.64 -15.70
CA ILE A 184 -9.99 18.75 -16.66
C ILE A 184 -9.55 17.34 -17.02
N GLN A 185 -9.73 16.97 -18.28
CA GLN A 185 -9.30 15.65 -18.75
C GLN A 185 -7.77 15.58 -18.81
N PHE A 186 -7.27 14.51 -18.28
CA PHE A 186 -5.86 14.17 -18.19
C PHE A 186 -5.65 12.81 -18.88
N ASP A 187 -4.78 12.74 -19.85
CA ASP A 187 -4.57 11.57 -20.71
C ASP A 187 -3.10 11.10 -20.75
N GLY A 188 -2.38 11.24 -19.64
CA GLY A 188 -0.99 10.86 -19.54
C GLY A 188 -0.25 11.73 -18.54
N HIS A 189 0.49 12.73 -18.99
CA HIS A 189 1.34 13.56 -18.13
C HIS A 189 0.66 14.86 -17.68
N LEU A 190 1.07 15.37 -16.51
CA LEU A 190 0.48 16.56 -15.90
C LEU A 190 1.00 17.88 -16.49
N ASP A 191 2.16 17.88 -17.15
CA ASP A 191 2.86 19.08 -17.62
C ASP A 191 1.98 20.02 -18.46
N ASP A 192 1.20 19.49 -19.41
CA ASP A 192 0.28 20.27 -20.22
C ASP A 192 -0.90 20.89 -19.46
N LYS A 193 -1.14 20.47 -18.21
CA LYS A 193 -2.30 20.86 -17.40
C LYS A 193 -1.96 21.82 -16.26
N ILE A 194 -0.72 21.82 -15.81
CA ILE A 194 -0.26 22.61 -14.65
C ILE A 194 -0.52 24.10 -14.83
N ASP A 195 -0.19 24.68 -15.99
CA ASP A 195 -0.39 26.10 -16.25
C ASP A 195 -1.87 26.53 -16.19
N ALA A 196 -2.78 25.65 -16.63
CA ALA A 196 -4.22 25.92 -16.58
C ALA A 196 -4.81 25.89 -15.16
N ILE A 197 -4.12 25.24 -14.24
CA ILE A 197 -4.56 25.01 -12.86
C ILE A 197 -3.89 25.98 -11.89
N LYS A 198 -2.63 26.36 -12.15
CA LYS A 198 -1.80 27.17 -11.25
C LYS A 198 -2.46 28.46 -10.78
N ASP A 199 -3.09 29.20 -11.69
CA ASP A 199 -3.76 30.46 -11.39
C ASP A 199 -5.04 30.31 -10.54
N LYS A 200 -5.50 29.07 -10.33
CA LYS A 200 -6.71 28.73 -9.54
C LYS A 200 -6.39 28.30 -8.11
N LEU A 201 -5.11 28.16 -7.78
CA LEU A 201 -4.64 27.68 -6.49
C LEU A 201 -3.95 28.81 -5.73
N ASP A 202 -4.04 28.77 -4.43
CA ASP A 202 -3.42 29.68 -3.46
C ASP A 202 -3.04 28.93 -2.16
N GLU A 203 -2.57 29.63 -1.16
CA GLU A 203 -2.20 29.09 0.15
C GLU A 203 -3.35 28.44 0.93
N ASN A 204 -4.60 28.67 0.51
CA ASN A 204 -5.79 28.05 1.10
C ASN A 204 -6.30 26.88 0.24
N SER A 205 -5.51 26.44 -0.71
CA SER A 205 -5.86 25.36 -1.63
C SER A 205 -5.21 24.05 -1.19
N ILE A 206 -5.87 22.93 -1.51
CA ILE A 206 -5.37 21.57 -1.23
C ILE A 206 -5.30 20.78 -2.52
N ILE A 207 -4.16 20.12 -2.75
CA ILE A 207 -3.96 19.17 -3.85
C ILE A 207 -4.05 17.76 -3.28
N ILE A 208 -5.07 17.00 -3.64
CA ILE A 208 -5.26 15.60 -3.21
C ILE A 208 -5.00 14.71 -4.41
N ALA A 209 -3.99 13.83 -4.34
CA ALA A 209 -3.63 12.95 -5.43
C ALA A 209 -3.64 11.48 -5.00
N ASN A 210 -4.49 10.64 -5.63
CA ASN A 210 -4.44 9.19 -5.47
C ASN A 210 -4.01 8.47 -6.75
N LYS A 211 -3.68 9.24 -7.81
CA LYS A 211 -3.26 8.73 -9.10
C LYS A 211 -2.23 9.66 -9.72
N ILE A 212 -1.11 9.09 -10.13
CA ILE A 212 -0.08 9.75 -10.96
C ILE A 212 0.43 8.74 -11.98
N CYS A 213 0.91 9.21 -13.14
CA CYS A 213 1.34 8.33 -14.21
C CYS A 213 2.83 7.98 -14.14
N CYS A 214 3.65 8.86 -13.57
CA CYS A 214 5.08 8.64 -13.37
C CYS A 214 5.60 9.49 -12.20
N LYS A 215 6.84 9.22 -11.77
CA LYS A 215 7.49 9.98 -10.69
C LYS A 215 7.68 11.47 -11.04
N ASP A 216 7.88 11.80 -12.32
CA ASP A 216 8.03 13.19 -12.78
C ASP A 216 6.74 14.00 -12.59
N ASP A 217 5.57 13.39 -12.75
CA ASP A 217 4.28 14.04 -12.44
C ASP A 217 4.20 14.47 -10.96
N PHE A 218 4.76 13.65 -10.06
CA PHE A 218 4.78 14.01 -8.64
C PHE A 218 5.68 15.22 -8.37
N ALA A 219 6.85 15.30 -9.01
CA ALA A 219 7.73 16.46 -8.91
C ALA A 219 7.06 17.75 -9.43
N LEU A 220 6.20 17.64 -10.45
CA LEU A 220 5.37 18.77 -10.91
C LEU A 220 4.35 19.20 -9.84
N LEU A 221 3.75 18.25 -9.12
CA LEU A 221 2.81 18.57 -8.02
C LEU A 221 3.54 19.22 -6.84
N GLU A 222 4.74 18.78 -6.51
CA GLU A 222 5.57 19.44 -5.48
C GLU A 222 5.94 20.88 -5.90
N SER A 223 6.32 21.07 -7.17
CA SER A 223 6.59 22.41 -7.72
C SER A 223 5.34 23.30 -7.69
N LEU A 224 4.19 22.77 -8.11
CA LEU A 224 2.90 23.48 -8.07
C LEU A 224 2.53 23.87 -6.64
N SER A 225 2.70 22.97 -5.68
CA SER A 225 2.50 23.22 -4.25
C SER A 225 3.42 24.35 -3.75
N ALA A 226 4.70 24.30 -4.08
CA ALA A 226 5.67 25.33 -3.69
C ALA A 226 5.36 26.69 -4.30
N ASP A 227 4.97 26.74 -5.58
CA ASP A 227 4.70 27.96 -6.32
C ASP A 227 3.41 28.67 -5.88
N THR A 228 2.39 27.92 -5.48
CA THR A 228 1.06 28.44 -5.11
C THR A 228 0.85 28.56 -3.61
N GLY A 229 1.64 27.86 -2.80
CA GLY A 229 1.42 27.68 -1.37
C GLY A 229 0.36 26.64 -1.03
N ALA A 230 -0.27 25.99 -2.04
CA ALA A 230 -1.23 24.93 -1.84
C ALA A 230 -0.57 23.71 -1.17
N LYS A 231 -1.25 23.11 -0.19
CA LYS A 231 -0.73 21.92 0.48
C LYS A 231 -1.04 20.65 -0.31
N LEU A 232 -0.09 19.72 -0.36
CA LEU A 232 -0.22 18.44 -1.07
C LEU A 232 -0.58 17.31 -0.10
N LEU A 233 -1.55 16.47 -0.50
CA LEU A 233 -1.95 15.26 0.21
C LEU A 233 -1.96 14.06 -0.76
N PRO A 234 -0.87 13.30 -0.87
CA PRO A 234 -0.87 12.03 -1.57
C PRO A 234 -1.67 10.98 -0.80
N VAL A 235 -2.48 10.19 -1.50
CA VAL A 235 -3.33 9.14 -0.90
C VAL A 235 -3.08 7.83 -1.62
N PHE A 236 -2.86 6.76 -0.87
CA PHE A 236 -2.39 5.48 -1.40
C PHE A 236 -3.41 4.37 -1.20
N ASN A 237 -3.34 3.35 -2.06
CA ASN A 237 -4.18 2.16 -2.02
C ASN A 237 -3.62 1.04 -1.12
N ALA A 238 -2.76 1.39 -0.16
CA ALA A 238 -2.29 0.52 0.90
C ALA A 238 -2.28 1.28 2.23
N PRO A 239 -2.57 0.62 3.37
CA PRO A 239 -2.79 1.31 4.64
C PRO A 239 -1.55 1.98 5.22
N ASN A 240 -0.37 1.40 5.01
CA ASN A 240 0.91 1.81 5.57
C ASN A 240 1.93 2.24 4.51
N MET A 241 1.50 2.75 3.36
CA MET A 241 2.43 3.18 2.31
C MET A 241 3.40 4.26 2.80
N LYS A 242 2.90 5.21 3.61
CA LYS A 242 3.76 6.24 4.20
C LYS A 242 4.79 5.66 5.18
N GLY A 243 4.42 4.61 5.92
CA GLY A 243 5.35 3.87 6.78
C GLY A 243 6.44 3.14 5.97
N ALA A 244 6.09 2.58 4.81
CA ALA A 244 7.06 1.99 3.89
C ALA A 244 8.00 3.06 3.29
N MET A 245 7.47 4.21 2.85
CA MET A 245 8.25 5.34 2.34
C MET A 245 9.26 5.91 3.36
N ASN A 246 8.95 5.81 4.64
CA ASN A 246 9.84 6.28 5.70
C ASN A 246 11.05 5.33 5.93
N ARG A 247 11.04 4.13 5.34
CA ARG A 247 12.01 3.05 5.59
C ARG A 247 12.76 2.59 4.37
N PHE A 248 12.11 2.60 3.22
CA PHE A 248 12.61 2.05 1.97
C PHE A 248 12.41 2.99 0.80
N ASP A 249 13.12 2.72 -0.28
CA ASP A 249 12.93 3.41 -1.55
C ASP A 249 11.65 2.92 -2.24
N SER A 250 10.92 3.88 -2.78
CA SER A 250 9.75 3.64 -3.62
C SER A 250 10.20 3.34 -5.06
N TRP A 251 9.83 2.18 -5.56
CA TRP A 251 10.14 1.73 -6.90
C TRP A 251 8.93 1.84 -7.85
N ASP A 252 9.20 2.15 -9.11
CA ASP A 252 8.24 1.93 -10.18
C ASP A 252 8.35 0.48 -10.74
N ALA A 253 7.51 0.14 -11.70
CA ALA A 253 7.46 -1.23 -12.24
C ALA A 253 8.74 -1.62 -12.98
N GLU A 254 9.43 -0.67 -13.63
CA GLU A 254 10.68 -0.93 -14.34
C GLU A 254 11.84 -1.16 -13.36
N GLU A 255 11.91 -0.38 -12.28
CA GLU A 255 12.88 -0.57 -11.20
C GLU A 255 12.70 -1.93 -10.53
N VAL A 256 11.46 -2.32 -10.18
CA VAL A 256 11.17 -3.67 -9.63
C VAL A 256 11.60 -4.75 -10.59
N LYS A 257 11.28 -4.64 -11.88
CA LYS A 257 11.70 -5.61 -12.89
C LYS A 257 13.22 -5.75 -12.97
N ASN A 258 13.95 -4.63 -12.97
CA ASN A 258 15.41 -4.65 -13.03
C ASN A 258 16.01 -5.36 -11.80
N PHE A 259 15.48 -5.14 -10.60
CA PHE A 259 15.94 -5.85 -9.40
C PHE A 259 15.63 -7.35 -9.45
N ILE A 260 14.50 -7.75 -10.02
CA ILE A 260 14.18 -9.17 -10.24
C ILE A 260 15.15 -9.80 -11.24
N ASP A 261 15.41 -9.15 -12.37
CA ASP A 261 16.32 -9.65 -13.41
C ASP A 261 17.76 -9.86 -12.90
N ASP A 262 18.19 -9.02 -11.97
CA ASP A 262 19.53 -9.06 -11.34
C ASP A 262 19.61 -9.93 -10.08
N SER A 263 18.59 -10.73 -9.77
CA SER A 263 18.54 -11.51 -8.53
C SER A 263 18.38 -13.02 -8.78
N LYS A 264 18.94 -13.84 -7.89
CA LYS A 264 18.74 -15.29 -7.87
C LYS A 264 17.69 -15.73 -6.86
N VAL A 265 17.48 -14.94 -5.82
CA VAL A 265 16.40 -15.13 -4.84
C VAL A 265 15.58 -13.85 -4.75
N LEU A 266 14.29 -14.00 -4.86
CA LEU A 266 13.30 -12.93 -4.71
C LEU A 266 12.40 -13.25 -3.51
N ILE A 267 12.39 -12.39 -2.51
CA ILE A 267 11.43 -12.45 -1.40
C ILE A 267 10.40 -11.34 -1.59
N VAL A 268 9.13 -11.72 -1.64
CA VAL A 268 8.01 -10.77 -1.74
C VAL A 268 7.16 -10.87 -0.49
N VAL A 269 6.93 -9.74 0.18
CA VAL A 269 6.21 -9.67 1.45
C VAL A 269 4.94 -8.87 1.29
N LYS A 270 3.78 -9.57 1.35
CA LYS A 270 2.43 -8.97 1.27
C LYS A 270 2.21 -8.07 0.04
N ASP A 271 2.89 -8.40 -1.05
CA ASP A 271 2.70 -7.76 -2.35
C ASP A 271 2.27 -8.78 -3.41
N ASN A 272 1.73 -8.28 -4.50
CA ASN A 272 1.41 -9.08 -5.67
C ASN A 272 2.00 -8.43 -6.93
N PRO A 273 3.26 -8.73 -7.28
CA PRO A 273 3.92 -8.14 -8.43
C PRO A 273 3.20 -8.35 -9.77
N LEU A 274 2.31 -9.34 -9.89
CA LEU A 274 1.50 -9.54 -11.10
C LEU A 274 0.41 -8.46 -11.29
N MET A 275 0.24 -7.55 -10.34
CA MET A 275 -0.63 -6.38 -10.49
C MET A 275 0.01 -5.28 -11.36
N TYR A 276 1.34 -5.28 -11.51
CA TYR A 276 2.08 -4.24 -12.23
C TYR A 276 3.21 -4.80 -13.15
N LEU A 277 3.51 -6.10 -13.08
CA LEU A 277 4.45 -6.81 -13.94
C LEU A 277 3.75 -7.96 -14.68
N SER A 278 4.30 -8.36 -15.82
CA SER A 278 3.85 -9.57 -16.49
C SER A 278 4.44 -10.83 -15.82
N LYS A 279 3.81 -11.98 -16.07
CA LYS A 279 4.31 -13.25 -15.55
C LYS A 279 5.70 -13.60 -16.12
N GLU A 280 5.98 -13.20 -17.33
CA GLU A 280 7.24 -13.41 -18.05
C GLU A 280 8.39 -12.60 -17.42
N ASP A 281 8.07 -11.47 -16.80
CA ASP A 281 9.05 -10.63 -16.10
C ASP A 281 9.51 -11.25 -14.77
N ILE A 282 8.77 -12.21 -14.23
CA ILE A 282 9.00 -12.78 -12.89
C ILE A 282 9.39 -14.25 -12.97
N LYS A 283 8.59 -15.08 -13.66
CA LYS A 283 8.73 -16.53 -13.63
C LYS A 283 10.02 -17.01 -14.29
N GLY A 284 10.79 -17.84 -13.57
CA GLY A 284 12.02 -18.45 -14.07
C GLY A 284 13.26 -17.54 -14.02
N LYS A 285 13.16 -16.38 -13.35
CA LYS A 285 14.30 -15.49 -13.15
C LYS A 285 15.17 -15.88 -11.94
N GLY A 286 14.55 -16.46 -10.91
CA GLY A 286 15.24 -16.91 -9.71
C GLY A 286 14.32 -17.79 -8.85
N PHE A 287 14.75 -18.08 -7.63
CA PHE A 287 13.94 -18.75 -6.62
C PHE A 287 13.00 -17.73 -5.95
N ILE A 288 11.70 -17.97 -6.01
CA ILE A 288 10.66 -17.01 -5.59
C ILE A 288 10.05 -17.45 -4.27
N VAL A 289 10.12 -16.57 -3.27
CA VAL A 289 9.52 -16.72 -1.95
C VAL A 289 8.37 -15.73 -1.82
N ASP A 290 7.16 -16.22 -1.63
CA ASP A 290 5.96 -15.41 -1.33
C ASP A 290 5.65 -15.51 0.17
N ILE A 291 5.79 -14.42 0.90
CA ILE A 291 5.39 -14.29 2.30
C ILE A 291 4.07 -13.53 2.35
N SER A 292 2.99 -14.27 2.13
CA SER A 292 1.62 -13.72 2.09
C SER A 292 0.61 -14.81 2.39
N ASN A 293 -0.50 -14.44 2.99
CA ASN A 293 -1.63 -15.33 3.23
C ASN A 293 -2.74 -15.21 2.17
N GLU A 294 -2.53 -14.50 1.07
CA GLU A 294 -3.53 -14.32 0.01
C GLU A 294 -3.38 -15.38 -1.10
N ASP A 295 -4.44 -16.16 -1.37
CA ASP A 295 -4.48 -17.04 -2.55
C ASP A 295 -4.65 -16.21 -3.83
N ASN A 296 -3.54 -15.78 -4.39
CA ASN A 296 -3.50 -14.98 -5.60
C ASN A 296 -2.69 -15.65 -6.73
N ALA A 297 -2.61 -14.98 -7.87
CA ALA A 297 -1.89 -15.51 -9.04
C ALA A 297 -0.36 -15.56 -8.82
N PHE A 298 0.20 -14.70 -7.97
CA PHE A 298 1.62 -14.67 -7.66
C PHE A 298 2.01 -15.88 -6.80
N ALA A 299 1.22 -16.21 -5.77
CA ALA A 299 1.43 -17.41 -4.97
C ALA A 299 1.55 -18.68 -5.84
N LYS A 300 0.75 -18.78 -6.92
CA LYS A 300 0.73 -19.94 -7.84
C LYS A 300 1.95 -20.06 -8.76
N ILE A 301 2.78 -19.03 -8.83
CA ILE A 301 4.03 -19.05 -9.63
C ILE A 301 5.28 -19.03 -8.76
N SER A 302 5.13 -18.87 -7.44
CA SER A 302 6.20 -18.88 -6.46
C SER A 302 6.73 -20.30 -6.21
N ASP A 303 8.03 -20.44 -5.87
CA ASP A 303 8.64 -21.73 -5.54
C ASP A 303 8.28 -22.17 -4.13
N VAL A 304 8.11 -21.21 -3.22
CA VAL A 304 7.58 -21.42 -1.88
C VAL A 304 6.58 -20.33 -1.51
N VAL A 305 5.57 -20.71 -0.73
CA VAL A 305 4.61 -19.80 -0.12
C VAL A 305 4.61 -20.04 1.40
N LEU A 306 4.85 -18.98 2.15
CA LEU A 306 4.86 -19.00 3.60
C LEU A 306 3.78 -18.04 4.12
N PRO A 307 2.60 -18.55 4.52
CA PRO A 307 1.51 -17.69 4.96
C PRO A 307 1.87 -16.99 6.27
N GLY A 308 1.81 -15.66 6.26
CA GLY A 308 1.92 -14.83 7.45
C GLY A 308 0.59 -14.72 8.20
N LYS A 309 0.63 -14.19 9.42
CA LYS A 309 -0.58 -13.83 10.16
C LYS A 309 -1.35 -12.72 9.47
N SER A 310 -2.66 -12.82 9.47
CA SER A 310 -3.54 -11.77 8.97
C SER A 310 -3.46 -10.51 9.85
N TRP A 311 -3.95 -9.40 9.33
CA TRP A 311 -4.00 -8.13 10.08
C TRP A 311 -4.89 -8.19 11.34
N ALA A 312 -5.82 -9.14 11.45
CA ALA A 312 -6.66 -9.32 12.64
C ALA A 312 -5.98 -10.16 13.74
N GLU A 313 -4.96 -10.95 13.39
CA GLU A 313 -4.24 -11.86 14.31
C GLU A 313 -3.02 -11.23 14.95
N LYS A 314 -2.70 -10.00 14.61
CA LYS A 314 -1.49 -9.29 15.08
C LYS A 314 -1.81 -7.90 15.60
N ALA A 315 -0.89 -7.35 16.37
CA ALA A 315 -0.84 -5.94 16.74
C ALA A 315 0.26 -5.24 15.95
N GLY A 316 0.18 -3.93 15.82
CA GLY A 316 1.21 -3.15 15.15
C GLY A 316 0.78 -1.70 14.91
N THR A 317 1.58 -0.98 14.16
CA THR A 317 1.30 0.40 13.76
C THR A 317 1.28 0.57 12.25
N PHE A 318 0.38 1.45 11.78
CA PHE A 318 0.36 1.97 10.41
C PHE A 318 0.55 3.49 10.42
N THR A 319 1.28 4.02 9.46
CA THR A 319 1.40 5.46 9.23
C THR A 319 0.46 5.86 8.09
N ASN A 320 -0.57 6.66 8.39
CA ASN A 320 -1.55 7.09 7.40
C ASN A 320 -0.98 8.14 6.42
N CYS A 321 -1.78 8.59 5.45
CA CYS A 321 -1.33 9.56 4.46
C CYS A 321 -1.05 10.97 5.02
N GLU A 322 -1.54 11.32 6.21
CA GLU A 322 -1.13 12.54 6.92
C GLU A 322 0.22 12.40 7.66
N GLY A 323 0.81 11.18 7.69
CA GLY A 323 1.99 10.88 8.49
C GLY A 323 1.71 10.52 9.96
N LEU A 324 0.43 10.35 10.34
CA LEU A 324 0.04 9.99 11.69
C LEU A 324 0.18 8.47 11.91
N GLU A 325 0.98 8.09 12.90
CA GLU A 325 1.08 6.70 13.34
C GLU A 325 -0.15 6.30 14.17
N GLN A 326 -0.72 5.15 13.80
CA GLN A 326 -1.94 4.61 14.40
C GLN A 326 -1.72 3.16 14.78
N CYS A 327 -1.81 2.86 16.07
CA CYS A 327 -1.71 1.50 16.58
C CYS A 327 -3.04 0.75 16.48
N PHE A 328 -2.95 -0.56 16.32
CA PHE A 328 -4.06 -1.50 16.41
C PHE A 328 -3.64 -2.74 17.19
N GLU A 329 -4.62 -3.44 17.71
CA GLU A 329 -4.43 -4.60 18.58
C GLU A 329 -4.96 -5.87 17.91
N VAL A 330 -4.54 -7.03 18.41
CA VAL A 330 -5.09 -8.33 18.01
C VAL A 330 -6.60 -8.32 18.18
N SER A 331 -7.31 -8.67 17.12
CA SER A 331 -8.78 -8.65 17.07
C SER A 331 -9.41 -10.03 16.92
N ALA A 332 -8.62 -11.02 16.49
CA ALA A 332 -9.07 -12.41 16.37
C ALA A 332 -7.92 -13.36 16.74
N GLU A 333 -8.26 -14.42 17.46
CA GLU A 333 -7.37 -15.56 17.69
C GLU A 333 -7.83 -16.69 16.76
N ILE A 334 -7.17 -16.81 15.61
CA ILE A 334 -7.43 -17.86 14.62
C ILE A 334 -6.50 -19.03 14.93
N GLU A 335 -7.07 -20.21 15.07
CA GLU A 335 -6.29 -21.42 15.38
C GLU A 335 -5.59 -21.91 14.10
N ASN A 336 -4.33 -21.53 13.92
CA ASN A 336 -3.44 -21.95 12.85
C ASN A 336 -1.98 -21.95 13.32
N ASP A 337 -1.10 -22.56 12.52
CA ASP A 337 0.34 -22.63 12.78
C ASP A 337 1.12 -21.53 12.04
N ASN A 338 0.45 -20.48 11.53
CA ASN A 338 1.09 -19.41 10.77
C ASN A 338 1.98 -18.56 11.67
N LEU A 339 3.18 -18.32 11.21
CA LEU A 339 4.13 -17.40 11.83
C LEU A 339 3.77 -15.95 11.45
N SER A 340 4.03 -15.01 12.34
CA SER A 340 4.06 -13.59 11.94
C SER A 340 5.28 -13.32 11.05
N GLU A 341 5.23 -12.27 10.25
CA GLU A 341 6.38 -11.87 9.42
C GLU A 341 7.62 -11.58 10.29
N MET A 342 7.43 -11.07 11.49
CA MET A 342 8.54 -10.89 12.45
C MET A 342 9.18 -12.21 12.84
N GLU A 343 8.38 -13.24 13.19
CA GLU A 343 8.88 -14.59 13.51
C GLU A 343 9.56 -15.24 12.29
N ILE A 344 9.01 -15.06 11.08
CA ILE A 344 9.61 -15.56 9.84
C ILE A 344 11.02 -14.96 9.65
N PHE A 345 11.16 -13.64 9.76
CA PHE A 345 12.46 -12.99 9.56
C PHE A 345 13.44 -13.22 10.72
N ASP A 346 12.96 -13.46 11.95
CA ASP A 346 13.80 -13.95 13.06
C ASP A 346 14.38 -15.34 12.75
N GLU A 347 13.56 -16.23 12.19
CA GLU A 347 14.03 -17.56 11.79
C GLU A 347 14.98 -17.52 10.58
N LEU A 348 14.83 -16.59 9.66
CA LEU A 348 15.69 -16.48 8.47
C LEU A 348 17.04 -15.82 8.77
N ALA A 349 17.13 -15.01 9.84
CA ALA A 349 18.37 -14.33 10.26
C ALA A 349 19.37 -15.33 10.89
#